data_90144b415beba3d0beae950f939ed63c
#
_entry.id   90144b415beba3d0beae950f939ed63c
#
_cell.length_a   1.000
_cell.length_b   1.000
_cell.length_c   1.000
_cell.angle_alpha   90.00
_cell.angle_beta   90.00
_cell.angle_gamma   90.00
#
_symmetry.space_group_name_H-M   'P 1'
#
loop_
_entity.id
_entity.type
_entity.pdbx_description
1 polymer ?
#
loop_
_entity_poly.entity_id
_entity_poly.type
_entity_poly.pdbx_seq_one_letter_code
_entity_poly.pdbx_strand_id
1 'polypeptide(L)'
;MRNNFGPLSKISMILVCAGFSAIVLALCVVSGAHFKRGIEQEAYRETENTAQILLAAFDEDAANADAILRRLAIQIREQDLTATPEPQLHRMLAQYALQPMMIGPAVFDREGMLIANALSETAPKVSLADRNIFRWQAEHPNESQLYISAPTLGSVTNEWSIQFSRPLHTSTGSFAGIVLLSYRLSHFIELYEKLKLSDRGLAGLTGKDGVVRIRTLNGVIGYGSTMPRMPLVYNRILAGETNGTFYGRGGPDGATRIGSFVMSQSTPFYVTVGYDEEYLKSRYMGFFYVLGLCWLVLTAAMIAATAFIRNLEKISQRTRLEVINSAVEERQKISADMHDSIGASLATLLASMTTENIGMADIKRRVGEILMELRFLVDSAEPDGGDLNAILSNVRHRMGGGIELAGITLRWQAGTLPEIPGLTARDALTIKLILMEALSNVLHHSKAKTAAVTARYDAQASAVFIAVEDDGVGFIAANATAAGRGISNMRKRTASISTGGRIAIDSSPRGGSRISLELTVPAKDARQ
;
A
#
# COMPACT_ATOMS: atom_id res chain seq x y z
N MET A 1 0.12 34.25 9.81
CA MET A 1 -0.28 33.74 8.49
C MET A 1 -1.54 32.89 8.64
N ARG A 2 -2.70 33.43 8.28
CA ARG A 2 -3.98 32.69 8.32
C ARG A 2 -4.01 31.68 7.18
N ASN A 3 -3.88 30.40 7.51
CA ASN A 3 -4.16 29.30 6.55
C ASN A 3 -5.69 29.27 6.28
N ASN A 4 -6.08 29.95 5.21
CA ASN A 4 -7.44 29.90 4.66
C ASN A 4 -7.65 28.60 3.85
N PHE A 5 -7.48 27.43 4.45
CA PHE A 5 -8.10 26.22 3.94
C PHE A 5 -9.49 26.14 4.56
N GLY A 6 -10.47 26.71 3.86
CA GLY A 6 -11.87 26.45 4.18
C GLY A 6 -12.16 24.95 4.15
N PRO A 7 -13.12 24.43 4.93
CA PRO A 7 -13.44 23.02 4.95
C PRO A 7 -13.78 22.57 3.53
N LEU A 8 -13.00 21.63 2.99
CA LEU A 8 -13.28 21.01 1.70
C LEU A 8 -14.74 20.56 1.71
N SER A 9 -15.54 21.03 0.76
CA SER A 9 -16.95 20.65 0.69
C SER A 9 -17.05 19.12 0.57
N LYS A 10 -18.15 18.52 1.07
CA LYS A 10 -18.36 17.06 0.97
C LYS A 10 -18.22 16.57 -0.48
N ILE A 11 -18.59 17.41 -1.43
CA ILE A 11 -18.53 17.13 -2.87
C ILE A 11 -17.08 17.10 -3.37
N SER A 12 -16.22 18.05 -2.96
CA SER A 12 -14.81 18.08 -3.40
C SER A 12 -14.03 16.87 -2.90
N MET A 13 -14.31 16.40 -1.69
CA MET A 13 -13.65 15.22 -1.13
C MET A 13 -14.09 13.91 -1.81
N ILE A 14 -15.37 13.77 -2.15
CA ILE A 14 -15.88 12.64 -2.95
C ILE A 14 -15.23 12.65 -4.34
N LEU A 15 -15.12 13.80 -4.98
CA LEU A 15 -14.48 13.92 -6.30
C LEU A 15 -13.00 13.56 -6.25
N VAL A 16 -12.27 13.95 -5.21
CA VAL A 16 -10.86 13.56 -5.02
C VAL A 16 -10.73 12.04 -4.84
N CYS A 17 -11.58 11.43 -4.00
CA CYS A 17 -11.58 9.98 -3.82
C CYS A 17 -11.92 9.23 -5.11
N ALA A 18 -12.93 9.67 -5.84
CA ALA A 18 -13.32 9.07 -7.12
C ALA A 18 -12.21 9.22 -8.17
N GLY A 19 -11.60 10.40 -8.26
CA GLY A 19 -10.48 10.67 -9.17
C GLY A 19 -9.27 9.79 -8.87
N PHE A 20 -8.88 9.68 -7.61
CA PHE A 20 -7.78 8.80 -7.20
C PHE A 20 -8.07 7.33 -7.51
N SER A 21 -9.27 6.84 -7.14
CA SER A 21 -9.69 5.46 -7.42
C SER A 21 -9.67 5.16 -8.92
N ALA A 22 -10.13 6.10 -9.76
CA ALA A 22 -10.09 5.98 -11.22
C ALA A 22 -8.66 5.93 -11.76
N ILE A 23 -7.74 6.75 -11.23
CA ILE A 23 -6.31 6.74 -11.62
C ILE A 23 -5.67 5.39 -11.25
N VAL A 24 -5.88 4.91 -10.02
CA VAL A 24 -5.35 3.61 -9.59
C VAL A 24 -5.91 2.48 -10.45
N LEU A 25 -7.22 2.49 -10.76
CA LEU A 25 -7.84 1.51 -11.65
C LEU A 25 -7.22 1.55 -13.05
N ALA A 26 -7.03 2.73 -13.62
CA ALA A 26 -6.39 2.88 -14.93
C ALA A 26 -4.95 2.34 -14.92
N LEU A 27 -4.17 2.60 -13.88
CA LEU A 27 -2.83 2.04 -13.72
C LEU A 27 -2.86 0.51 -13.61
N CYS A 28 -3.80 -0.06 -12.86
CA CYS A 28 -3.98 -1.52 -12.77
C CYS A 28 -4.33 -2.13 -14.13
N VAL A 29 -5.22 -1.52 -14.91
CA VAL A 29 -5.60 -1.99 -16.24
C VAL A 29 -4.41 -1.93 -17.20
N VAL A 30 -3.66 -0.82 -17.22
CA VAL A 30 -2.47 -0.67 -18.08
C VAL A 30 -1.39 -1.69 -17.70
N SER A 31 -1.10 -1.84 -16.39
CA SER A 31 -0.14 -2.84 -15.89
C SER A 31 -0.56 -4.26 -16.25
N GLY A 32 -1.83 -4.60 -16.06
CA GLY A 32 -2.38 -5.91 -16.43
C GLY A 32 -2.28 -6.18 -17.93
N ALA A 33 -2.60 -5.20 -18.77
CA ALA A 33 -2.47 -5.31 -20.22
C ALA A 33 -1.01 -5.47 -20.67
N HIS A 34 -0.09 -4.75 -20.02
CA HIS A 34 1.35 -4.89 -20.29
C HIS A 34 1.86 -6.28 -19.91
N PHE A 35 1.49 -6.77 -18.71
CA PHE A 35 1.86 -8.10 -18.24
C PHE A 35 1.32 -9.20 -19.16
N LYS A 36 0.04 -9.10 -19.58
CA LYS A 36 -0.56 -10.04 -20.53
C LYS A 36 0.23 -10.08 -21.84
N ARG A 37 0.55 -8.91 -22.43
CA ARG A 37 1.36 -8.83 -23.66
C ARG A 37 2.74 -9.45 -23.48
N GLY A 38 3.37 -9.27 -22.32
CA GLY A 38 4.64 -9.90 -22.00
C GLY A 38 4.56 -11.43 -22.03
N ILE A 39 3.55 -12.02 -21.41
CA ILE A 39 3.31 -13.46 -21.40
C ILE A 39 3.03 -13.99 -22.82
N GLU A 40 2.23 -13.26 -23.62
CA GLU A 40 1.96 -13.65 -25.01
C GLU A 40 3.23 -13.60 -25.88
N GLN A 41 4.04 -12.57 -25.74
CA GLN A 41 5.31 -12.44 -26.46
C GLN A 41 6.32 -13.53 -26.07
N GLU A 42 6.40 -13.86 -24.78
CA GLU A 42 7.22 -14.94 -24.27
C GLU A 42 6.75 -16.29 -24.88
N ALA A 43 5.44 -16.54 -24.90
CA ALA A 43 4.88 -17.75 -25.49
C ALA A 43 5.18 -17.86 -27.00
N TYR A 44 5.13 -16.79 -27.76
CA TYR A 44 5.52 -16.80 -29.17
C TYR A 44 7.01 -17.13 -29.34
N ARG A 45 7.91 -16.54 -28.55
CA ARG A 45 9.34 -16.83 -28.62
C ARG A 45 9.65 -18.26 -28.24
N GLU A 46 9.03 -18.75 -27.17
CA GLU A 46 9.22 -20.12 -26.69
C GLU A 46 8.73 -21.13 -27.73
N THR A 47 7.55 -20.93 -28.34
CA THR A 47 7.01 -21.81 -29.37
C THR A 47 7.83 -21.76 -30.66
N GLU A 48 8.36 -20.61 -31.05
CA GLU A 48 9.23 -20.46 -32.22
C GLU A 48 10.57 -21.20 -32.00
N ASN A 49 11.21 -20.98 -30.86
CA ASN A 49 12.46 -21.67 -30.52
C ASN A 49 12.27 -23.20 -30.48
N THR A 50 11.17 -23.64 -29.87
CA THR A 50 10.85 -25.08 -29.82
C THR A 50 10.61 -25.65 -31.21
N ALA A 51 9.88 -24.94 -32.07
CA ALA A 51 9.63 -25.35 -33.44
C ALA A 51 10.95 -25.44 -34.24
N GLN A 52 11.87 -24.50 -34.06
CA GLN A 52 13.20 -24.52 -34.70
C GLN A 52 14.03 -25.71 -34.24
N ILE A 53 14.06 -26.02 -32.93
CA ILE A 53 14.81 -27.14 -32.38
C ILE A 53 14.27 -28.46 -32.94
N LEU A 54 12.94 -28.63 -32.93
CA LEU A 54 12.32 -29.85 -33.46
C LEU A 54 12.58 -30.06 -34.95
N LEU A 55 12.48 -28.95 -35.70
CA LEU A 55 12.73 -28.99 -37.14
C LEU A 55 14.17 -29.26 -37.46
N ALA A 56 15.11 -28.65 -36.73
CA ALA A 56 16.55 -28.88 -36.91
C ALA A 56 16.92 -30.33 -36.64
N ALA A 57 16.37 -30.94 -35.58
CA ALA A 57 16.59 -32.36 -35.27
C ALA A 57 16.07 -33.29 -36.39
N PHE A 58 14.86 -32.97 -36.92
CA PHE A 58 14.31 -33.73 -38.03
C PHE A 58 15.12 -33.56 -39.33
N ASP A 59 15.55 -32.34 -39.64
CA ASP A 59 16.36 -32.04 -40.83
C ASP A 59 17.74 -32.70 -40.74
N GLU A 60 18.32 -32.81 -39.54
CA GLU A 60 19.57 -33.54 -39.29
C GLU A 60 19.39 -35.05 -39.57
N ASP A 61 18.30 -35.64 -39.03
CA ASP A 61 17.96 -37.06 -39.31
C ASP A 61 17.72 -37.31 -40.81
N ALA A 62 16.99 -36.39 -41.47
CA ALA A 62 16.72 -36.46 -42.91
C ALA A 62 18.02 -36.34 -43.75
N ALA A 63 18.90 -35.42 -43.37
CA ALA A 63 20.20 -35.25 -44.05
C ALA A 63 21.10 -36.46 -43.86
N ASN A 64 21.10 -37.06 -42.64
CA ASN A 64 21.86 -38.28 -42.36
C ASN A 64 21.32 -39.48 -43.17
N ALA A 65 19.99 -39.64 -43.19
CA ALA A 65 19.34 -40.65 -44.04
C ALA A 65 19.69 -40.46 -45.53
N ASP A 66 19.65 -39.22 -46.00
CA ASP A 66 19.97 -38.89 -47.39
C ASP A 66 21.43 -39.25 -47.76
N ALA A 67 22.37 -38.92 -46.87
CA ALA A 67 23.79 -39.24 -47.06
C ALA A 67 24.03 -40.75 -47.14
N ILE A 68 23.38 -41.53 -46.27
CA ILE A 68 23.46 -42.99 -46.27
C ILE A 68 22.87 -43.56 -47.56
N LEU A 69 21.66 -43.11 -47.93
CA LEU A 69 20.97 -43.58 -49.13
C LEU A 69 21.72 -43.23 -50.41
N ARG A 70 22.33 -42.06 -50.52
CA ARG A 70 23.19 -41.67 -51.66
C ARG A 70 24.40 -42.58 -51.77
N ARG A 71 25.09 -42.83 -50.64
CA ARG A 71 26.25 -43.73 -50.62
C ARG A 71 25.86 -45.14 -51.07
N LEU A 72 24.77 -45.68 -50.53
CA LEU A 72 24.24 -46.98 -50.91
C LEU A 72 23.85 -47.03 -52.37
N ALA A 73 23.16 -46.00 -52.89
CA ALA A 73 22.75 -45.95 -54.30
C ALA A 73 23.96 -45.97 -55.25
N ILE A 74 25.07 -45.30 -54.91
CA ILE A 74 26.33 -45.36 -55.70
C ILE A 74 26.92 -46.71 -55.62
N GLN A 75 27.07 -47.32 -54.44
CA GLN A 75 27.67 -48.63 -54.26
C GLN A 75 26.90 -49.74 -54.99
N ILE A 76 25.54 -49.68 -54.91
CA ILE A 76 24.66 -50.63 -55.58
C ILE A 76 24.69 -50.47 -57.09
N ARG A 77 24.82 -49.24 -57.60
CA ARG A 77 24.96 -48.99 -59.04
C ARG A 77 26.27 -49.54 -59.63
N GLU A 78 27.35 -49.46 -58.87
CA GLU A 78 28.66 -49.99 -59.29
C GLU A 78 28.68 -51.55 -59.30
N GLN A 79 27.87 -52.19 -58.47
CA GLN A 79 27.62 -53.58 -58.43
C GLN A 79 26.33 -53.87 -59.20
N ASP A 80 26.35 -54.51 -60.32
CA ASP A 80 25.15 -54.85 -61.07
C ASP A 80 24.14 -55.59 -60.17
N LEU A 81 22.99 -54.94 -59.89
CA LEU A 81 21.96 -55.41 -58.98
C LEU A 81 21.45 -56.84 -59.34
N THR A 82 21.42 -57.16 -60.62
CA THR A 82 20.95 -58.43 -61.11
C THR A 82 21.99 -59.57 -60.96
N ALA A 83 23.25 -59.22 -60.76
CA ALA A 83 24.36 -60.12 -60.59
C ALA A 83 24.90 -60.23 -59.16
N THR A 84 24.55 -59.36 -58.26
CA THR A 84 25.04 -59.32 -56.87
C THR A 84 24.28 -60.31 -56.00
N PRO A 85 24.97 -61.34 -55.39
CA PRO A 85 24.29 -62.29 -54.52
C PRO A 85 23.63 -61.59 -53.30
N GLU A 86 22.40 -62.00 -52.93
CA GLU A 86 21.64 -61.52 -51.80
C GLU A 86 22.43 -61.41 -50.48
N PRO A 87 23.28 -62.43 -50.08
CA PRO A 87 24.07 -62.29 -48.86
C PRO A 87 25.15 -61.21 -48.91
N GLN A 88 25.61 -60.80 -50.08
CA GLN A 88 26.57 -59.71 -50.23
C GLN A 88 25.90 -58.34 -50.05
N LEU A 89 24.72 -58.22 -50.67
CA LEU A 89 23.88 -57.00 -50.44
C LEU A 89 23.47 -56.86 -48.97
N HIS A 90 23.05 -57.98 -48.34
CA HIS A 90 22.75 -58.00 -46.91
C HIS A 90 23.92 -57.48 -46.08
N ARG A 91 25.14 -58.00 -46.25
CA ARG A 91 26.34 -57.59 -45.50
C ARG A 91 26.65 -56.12 -45.68
N MET A 92 26.43 -55.54 -46.87
CA MET A 92 26.61 -54.15 -47.17
C MET A 92 25.56 -53.27 -46.43
N LEU A 93 24.32 -53.71 -46.41
CA LEU A 93 23.23 -53.03 -45.76
C LEU A 93 23.30 -53.09 -44.22
N ALA A 94 23.71 -54.26 -43.68
CA ALA A 94 23.77 -54.49 -42.23
C ALA A 94 24.72 -53.55 -41.48
N GLN A 95 25.76 -53.02 -42.16
CA GLN A 95 26.66 -52.03 -41.56
C GLN A 95 25.93 -50.72 -41.09
N TYR A 96 24.77 -50.45 -41.68
CA TYR A 96 23.97 -49.25 -41.38
C TYR A 96 22.83 -49.50 -40.39
N ALA A 97 22.61 -50.75 -39.96
CA ALA A 97 21.58 -51.13 -38.99
C ALA A 97 22.03 -50.98 -37.52
N LEU A 98 23.26 -50.50 -37.28
CA LEU A 98 23.88 -50.44 -35.94
C LEU A 98 23.35 -49.31 -35.05
N GLN A 99 22.57 -48.39 -35.58
CA GLN A 99 22.02 -47.27 -34.79
C GLN A 99 20.63 -47.63 -34.25
N PRO A 100 20.37 -47.48 -32.94
CA PRO A 100 19.08 -47.87 -32.33
C PRO A 100 17.84 -47.16 -32.93
N MET A 101 18.03 -45.96 -33.48
CA MET A 101 16.95 -45.20 -34.11
C MET A 101 16.57 -45.72 -35.50
N MET A 102 17.45 -46.51 -36.16
CA MET A 102 17.23 -47.02 -37.50
C MET A 102 16.80 -48.49 -37.44
N ILE A 103 15.89 -48.87 -38.35
CA ILE A 103 15.54 -50.27 -38.59
C ILE A 103 16.56 -50.89 -39.54
N GLY A 104 17.17 -50.06 -40.37
CA GLY A 104 18.15 -50.43 -41.37
C GLY A 104 17.63 -50.25 -42.81
N PRO A 105 18.58 -50.22 -43.76
CA PRO A 105 18.25 -50.07 -45.16
C PRO A 105 17.73 -51.37 -45.80
N ALA A 106 16.97 -51.19 -46.89
CA ALA A 106 16.43 -52.23 -47.72
C ALA A 106 16.48 -51.80 -49.19
N VAL A 107 16.60 -52.77 -50.08
CA VAL A 107 16.69 -52.61 -51.55
C VAL A 107 15.53 -53.32 -52.21
N PHE A 108 14.82 -52.58 -53.07
CA PHE A 108 13.70 -53.08 -53.85
C PHE A 108 14.04 -52.96 -55.34
N ASP A 109 13.60 -53.89 -56.15
CA ASP A 109 13.81 -53.92 -57.59
C ASP A 109 12.82 -52.91 -58.30
N ARG A 110 12.87 -52.88 -59.62
CA ARG A 110 12.04 -52.05 -60.46
C ARG A 110 10.53 -52.37 -60.42
N GLU A 111 10.20 -53.59 -60.03
CA GLU A 111 8.85 -54.13 -59.82
C GLU A 111 8.38 -53.87 -58.35
N GLY A 112 9.25 -53.33 -57.52
CA GLY A 112 8.98 -53.05 -56.09
C GLY A 112 9.09 -54.28 -55.17
N MET A 113 9.72 -55.37 -55.61
CA MET A 113 9.97 -56.56 -54.80
C MET A 113 11.23 -56.37 -53.97
N LEU A 114 11.20 -56.79 -52.69
CA LEU A 114 12.36 -56.74 -51.79
C LEU A 114 13.45 -57.69 -52.26
N ILE A 115 14.64 -57.19 -52.55
CA ILE A 115 15.82 -57.99 -52.97
C ILE A 115 16.71 -58.29 -51.77
N ALA A 116 16.96 -57.30 -50.90
CA ALA A 116 17.83 -57.46 -49.74
C ALA A 116 17.45 -56.45 -48.67
N ASN A 117 17.70 -56.76 -47.41
CA ASN A 117 17.54 -55.89 -46.27
C ASN A 117 18.67 -56.11 -45.26
N ALA A 118 18.78 -55.12 -44.32
CA ALA A 118 19.82 -55.18 -43.29
C ALA A 118 19.53 -56.15 -42.12
N LEU A 119 18.33 -56.73 -42.04
CA LEU A 119 17.85 -57.50 -40.89
C LEU A 119 17.98 -59.02 -41.09
N SER A 120 17.96 -59.49 -42.32
CA SER A 120 17.95 -60.87 -42.64
C SER A 120 18.79 -61.14 -43.88
N GLU A 121 19.59 -62.25 -43.86
CA GLU A 121 20.39 -62.71 -45.02
C GLU A 121 19.50 -63.12 -46.19
N THR A 122 18.31 -63.64 -45.89
CA THR A 122 17.33 -64.00 -46.90
C THR A 122 16.16 -62.98 -46.88
N ALA A 123 15.91 -62.38 -48.01
CA ALA A 123 14.86 -61.40 -48.12
C ALA A 123 13.46 -62.03 -48.09
N PRO A 124 12.59 -61.65 -47.18
CA PRO A 124 11.21 -62.12 -47.23
C PRO A 124 10.49 -61.57 -48.49
N LYS A 125 9.53 -62.34 -48.99
CA LYS A 125 8.72 -61.93 -50.18
C LYS A 125 7.77 -60.79 -49.84
N VAL A 126 8.26 -59.56 -49.97
CA VAL A 126 7.51 -58.33 -49.67
C VAL A 126 7.59 -57.42 -50.87
N SER A 127 6.44 -56.80 -51.25
CA SER A 127 6.37 -55.80 -52.29
C SER A 127 5.93 -54.47 -51.75
N LEU A 128 6.54 -53.40 -52.27
CA LEU A 128 6.14 -51.99 -52.06
C LEU A 128 5.52 -51.34 -53.31
N ALA A 129 5.24 -52.13 -54.36
CA ALA A 129 4.73 -51.60 -55.62
C ALA A 129 3.49 -50.67 -55.44
N ASP A 130 2.63 -50.99 -54.48
CA ASP A 130 1.42 -50.22 -54.19
C ASP A 130 1.64 -49.10 -53.17
N ARG A 131 2.80 -48.96 -52.57
CA ARG A 131 3.12 -47.95 -51.60
C ARG A 131 3.56 -46.64 -52.25
N ASN A 132 3.10 -45.49 -51.71
CA ASN A 132 3.42 -44.17 -52.26
C ASN A 132 4.94 -43.92 -52.32
N ILE A 133 5.72 -44.46 -51.39
CA ILE A 133 7.18 -44.33 -51.36
C ILE A 133 7.86 -44.94 -52.58
N PHE A 134 7.34 -46.03 -53.10
CA PHE A 134 7.83 -46.65 -54.34
C PHE A 134 7.26 -45.95 -55.57
N ARG A 135 5.93 -45.78 -55.66
CA ARG A 135 5.28 -45.14 -56.80
C ARG A 135 5.86 -43.79 -57.13
N TRP A 136 6.07 -42.95 -56.12
CA TRP A 136 6.61 -41.61 -56.34
C TRP A 136 8.00 -41.67 -56.99
N GLN A 137 8.90 -42.55 -56.55
CA GLN A 137 10.23 -42.72 -57.13
C GLN A 137 10.17 -43.29 -58.53
N ALA A 138 9.26 -44.23 -58.79
CA ALA A 138 9.05 -44.82 -60.12
C ALA A 138 8.45 -43.81 -61.13
N GLU A 139 7.57 -42.94 -60.71
CA GLU A 139 6.97 -41.88 -61.51
C GLU A 139 7.92 -40.70 -61.77
N HIS A 140 8.91 -40.48 -60.89
CA HIS A 140 9.90 -39.39 -60.95
C HIS A 140 11.34 -39.90 -61.00
N PRO A 141 11.68 -40.82 -61.91
CA PRO A 141 12.97 -41.52 -61.88
C PRO A 141 14.18 -40.59 -62.12
N ASN A 142 13.99 -39.46 -62.78
CA ASN A 142 15.03 -38.47 -63.09
C ASN A 142 15.24 -37.46 -61.95
N GLU A 143 14.32 -37.40 -60.99
CA GLU A 143 14.41 -36.53 -59.82
C GLU A 143 15.20 -37.24 -58.70
N SER A 144 16.49 -36.96 -58.62
CA SER A 144 17.31 -37.47 -57.53
C SER A 144 16.94 -36.83 -56.18
N GLN A 145 15.67 -36.81 -55.82
CA GLN A 145 15.17 -36.22 -54.59
C GLN A 145 14.94 -37.29 -53.52
N LEU A 146 15.18 -36.94 -52.27
CA LEU A 146 14.81 -37.74 -51.12
C LEU A 146 13.28 -37.69 -50.96
N TYR A 147 12.65 -38.86 -51.00
CA TYR A 147 11.23 -38.99 -50.64
C TYR A 147 11.11 -39.44 -49.18
N ILE A 148 10.23 -38.80 -48.43
CA ILE A 148 9.98 -39.07 -47.00
C ILE A 148 8.51 -39.47 -46.83
N SER A 149 8.24 -40.68 -46.37
CA SER A 149 6.91 -41.25 -46.26
C SER A 149 6.08 -40.65 -45.13
N ALA A 150 4.76 -40.83 -45.20
CA ALA A 150 3.93 -40.83 -43.99
C ALA A 150 4.37 -41.97 -43.05
N PRO A 151 4.06 -41.87 -41.74
CA PRO A 151 4.27 -42.99 -40.81
C PRO A 151 3.60 -44.24 -41.33
N THR A 152 4.37 -45.28 -41.44
CA THR A 152 3.98 -46.55 -42.09
C THR A 152 4.34 -47.73 -41.20
N LEU A 153 3.42 -48.68 -41.08
CA LEU A 153 3.72 -49.95 -40.43
C LEU A 153 4.58 -50.82 -41.38
N GLY A 154 5.77 -51.16 -40.91
CA GLY A 154 6.73 -51.95 -41.68
C GLY A 154 6.21 -53.37 -41.95
N SER A 155 6.20 -53.79 -43.22
CA SER A 155 5.72 -55.12 -43.61
C SER A 155 6.62 -56.26 -43.12
N VAL A 156 7.90 -55.97 -42.82
CA VAL A 156 8.89 -56.96 -42.35
C VAL A 156 8.98 -56.93 -40.81
N THR A 157 8.98 -55.77 -40.22
CA THR A 157 9.29 -55.58 -38.79
C THR A 157 8.06 -55.43 -37.92
N ASN A 158 6.91 -55.13 -38.50
CA ASN A 158 5.66 -54.78 -37.81
C ASN A 158 5.84 -53.59 -36.83
N GLU A 159 6.82 -52.73 -37.12
CA GLU A 159 7.07 -51.50 -36.35
C GLU A 159 6.66 -50.26 -37.15
N TRP A 160 6.12 -49.24 -36.44
CA TRP A 160 5.86 -47.97 -37.07
C TRP A 160 7.15 -47.21 -37.34
N SER A 161 7.29 -46.69 -38.57
CA SER A 161 8.49 -46.00 -39.04
C SER A 161 8.17 -44.88 -40.00
N ILE A 162 9.08 -43.88 -40.08
CA ILE A 162 9.16 -42.93 -41.18
C ILE A 162 10.24 -43.44 -42.12
N GLN A 163 9.88 -43.60 -43.39
CA GLN A 163 10.75 -44.20 -44.39
C GLN A 163 11.27 -43.10 -45.34
N PHE A 164 12.56 -43.23 -45.63
CA PHE A 164 13.30 -42.37 -46.55
C PHE A 164 13.70 -43.22 -47.75
N SER A 165 13.51 -42.73 -49.00
CA SER A 165 13.91 -43.47 -50.18
C SER A 165 14.61 -42.62 -51.23
N ARG A 166 15.46 -43.27 -52.01
CA ARG A 166 16.08 -42.75 -53.22
C ARG A 166 15.96 -43.72 -54.36
N PRO A 167 15.85 -43.23 -55.61
CA PRO A 167 15.82 -44.11 -56.78
C PRO A 167 17.20 -44.73 -56.99
N LEU A 168 17.20 -45.99 -57.46
CA LEU A 168 18.33 -46.68 -57.99
C LEU A 168 18.30 -46.63 -59.49
N HIS A 169 19.47 -46.51 -60.11
CA HIS A 169 19.61 -46.48 -61.55
C HIS A 169 20.63 -47.53 -62.04
N THR A 170 20.36 -48.07 -63.17
CA THR A 170 21.33 -48.91 -63.88
C THR A 170 22.55 -48.12 -64.32
N SER A 171 23.61 -48.79 -64.81
CA SER A 171 24.74 -48.10 -65.45
C SER A 171 24.37 -47.29 -66.67
N THR A 172 23.22 -47.57 -67.31
CA THR A 172 22.67 -46.87 -68.46
C THR A 172 21.74 -45.69 -68.06
N GLY A 173 21.51 -45.49 -66.74
CA GLY A 173 20.66 -44.39 -66.18
C GLY A 173 19.16 -44.73 -66.10
N SER A 174 18.73 -45.98 -66.47
CA SER A 174 17.35 -46.37 -66.33
C SER A 174 16.99 -46.71 -64.89
N PHE A 175 15.73 -46.50 -64.47
CA PHE A 175 15.22 -46.84 -63.15
C PHE A 175 15.39 -48.31 -62.84
N ALA A 176 16.05 -48.68 -61.76
CA ALA A 176 16.37 -50.05 -61.37
C ALA A 176 15.65 -50.47 -60.05
N GLY A 177 15.00 -49.55 -59.41
CA GLY A 177 14.30 -49.74 -58.14
C GLY A 177 14.57 -48.65 -57.15
N ILE A 178 14.47 -48.95 -55.86
CA ILE A 178 14.71 -47.99 -54.78
C ILE A 178 15.58 -48.54 -53.69
N VAL A 179 16.37 -47.68 -53.04
CA VAL A 179 16.94 -47.94 -51.74
C VAL A 179 16.15 -47.19 -50.71
N LEU A 180 15.81 -47.85 -49.61
CA LEU A 180 14.95 -47.34 -48.54
C LEU A 180 15.68 -47.48 -47.20
N LEU A 181 15.55 -46.46 -46.36
CA LEU A 181 16.00 -46.45 -44.96
C LEU A 181 14.83 -46.12 -44.04
N SER A 182 14.60 -46.92 -43.02
CA SER A 182 13.51 -46.72 -42.07
C SER A 182 14.02 -46.27 -40.72
N TYR A 183 13.47 -45.14 -40.22
CA TYR A 183 13.66 -44.69 -38.86
C TYR A 183 12.46 -45.09 -38.01
N ARG A 184 12.73 -45.62 -36.79
CA ARG A 184 11.67 -45.97 -35.83
C ARG A 184 10.89 -44.75 -35.46
N LEU A 185 9.59 -44.85 -35.44
CA LEU A 185 8.72 -43.75 -35.01
C LEU A 185 8.94 -43.41 -33.51
N SER A 186 9.33 -44.42 -32.68
CA SER A 186 9.68 -44.24 -31.27
C SER A 186 10.80 -43.23 -31.06
N HIS A 187 11.76 -43.11 -31.98
CA HIS A 187 12.82 -42.10 -31.92
C HIS A 187 12.26 -40.68 -31.93
N PHE A 188 11.33 -40.40 -32.82
CA PHE A 188 10.67 -39.11 -32.89
C PHE A 188 9.70 -38.90 -31.71
N ILE A 189 9.01 -39.95 -31.25
CA ILE A 189 8.14 -39.93 -30.08
C ILE A 189 8.92 -39.47 -28.84
N GLU A 190 10.07 -40.11 -28.56
CA GLU A 190 10.92 -39.73 -27.43
C GLU A 190 11.39 -38.29 -27.48
N LEU A 191 11.68 -37.76 -28.67
CA LEU A 191 12.06 -36.37 -28.84
C LEU A 191 10.90 -35.42 -28.42
N TYR A 192 9.67 -35.74 -28.86
CA TYR A 192 8.48 -34.95 -28.53
C TYR A 192 8.07 -35.09 -27.06
N GLU A 193 8.25 -36.23 -26.42
CA GLU A 193 8.01 -36.46 -24.99
C GLU A 193 8.98 -35.67 -24.11
N LYS A 194 10.25 -35.58 -24.51
CA LYS A 194 11.29 -34.84 -23.77
C LYS A 194 11.03 -33.32 -23.71
N LEU A 195 10.25 -32.79 -24.63
CA LEU A 195 9.94 -31.37 -24.67
C LEU A 195 9.07 -30.86 -23.50
N LYS A 196 8.44 -31.80 -22.74
CA LYS A 196 7.54 -31.44 -21.62
C LYS A 196 6.63 -30.25 -21.95
N LEU A 197 6.17 -30.18 -23.21
CA LEU A 197 5.10 -29.23 -23.53
C LEU A 197 3.97 -29.49 -22.53
N SER A 198 3.52 -28.43 -21.87
CA SER A 198 2.47 -28.56 -20.86
C SER A 198 1.34 -29.47 -21.32
N ASP A 199 0.61 -30.08 -20.38
CA ASP A 199 -0.53 -30.97 -20.66
C ASP A 199 -1.60 -30.35 -21.58
N ARG A 200 -1.40 -29.10 -22.02
CA ARG A 200 -2.27 -28.32 -22.92
C ARG A 200 -1.51 -27.70 -24.10
N GLY A 201 -0.41 -28.32 -24.51
CA GLY A 201 0.40 -27.89 -25.64
C GLY A 201 0.15 -28.74 -26.89
N LEU A 202 0.44 -28.15 -28.05
CA LEU A 202 0.49 -28.78 -29.35
C LEU A 202 1.91 -28.65 -29.88
N ALA A 203 2.52 -29.74 -30.33
CA ALA A 203 3.66 -29.72 -31.26
C ALA A 203 3.44 -30.76 -32.34
N GLY A 204 3.72 -30.43 -33.60
CA GLY A 204 3.53 -31.37 -34.69
C GLY A 204 4.45 -31.10 -35.87
N LEU A 205 5.01 -32.19 -36.43
CA LEU A 205 5.71 -32.22 -37.71
C LEU A 205 4.72 -32.64 -38.79
N THR A 206 4.54 -31.80 -39.79
CA THR A 206 3.57 -32.03 -40.87
C THR A 206 4.23 -31.75 -42.21
N GLY A 207 3.91 -32.58 -43.21
CA GLY A 207 4.37 -32.35 -44.57
C GLY A 207 3.50 -31.37 -45.35
N LYS A 208 4.00 -30.82 -46.46
CA LYS A 208 3.22 -30.06 -47.45
C LYS A 208 2.09 -30.88 -48.07
N ASP A 209 2.18 -32.22 -47.93
CA ASP A 209 1.10 -33.15 -48.30
C ASP A 209 -0.08 -33.13 -47.31
N GLY A 210 -0.01 -32.36 -46.25
CA GLY A 210 -1.01 -32.27 -45.18
C GLY A 210 -1.05 -33.46 -44.24
N VAL A 211 -0.08 -34.39 -44.33
CA VAL A 211 -0.01 -35.55 -43.45
C VAL A 211 0.86 -35.27 -42.23
N VAL A 212 0.34 -35.53 -41.06
CA VAL A 212 1.04 -35.40 -39.78
C VAL A 212 2.02 -36.57 -39.64
N ARG A 213 3.30 -36.27 -39.54
CA ARG A 213 4.34 -37.30 -39.29
C ARG A 213 4.34 -37.71 -37.84
N ILE A 214 4.32 -36.73 -36.95
CA ILE A 214 4.15 -36.90 -35.52
C ILE A 214 3.51 -35.64 -34.92
N ARG A 215 2.74 -35.84 -33.90
CA ARG A 215 2.11 -34.73 -33.13
C ARG A 215 1.96 -35.16 -31.68
N THR A 216 2.30 -34.26 -30.76
CA THR A 216 1.80 -34.30 -29.40
C THR A 216 0.67 -33.28 -29.24
N LEU A 217 -0.40 -33.72 -28.62
CA LEU A 217 -1.57 -32.87 -28.32
C LEU A 217 -2.06 -33.24 -26.94
N ASN A 218 -1.98 -32.27 -26.00
CA ASN A 218 -2.37 -32.49 -24.61
C ASN A 218 -1.72 -33.74 -23.98
N GLY A 219 -0.43 -33.95 -24.26
CA GLY A 219 0.32 -35.14 -23.80
C GLY A 219 0.03 -36.43 -24.56
N VAL A 220 -0.87 -36.42 -25.54
CA VAL A 220 -1.17 -37.62 -26.36
C VAL A 220 -0.44 -37.54 -27.69
N ILE A 221 0.32 -38.62 -28.00
CA ILE A 221 1.02 -38.75 -29.27
C ILE A 221 0.07 -39.26 -30.34
N GLY A 222 0.10 -38.64 -31.52
CA GLY A 222 -0.64 -39.02 -32.69
C GLY A 222 0.22 -38.92 -33.95
N TYR A 223 -0.05 -39.76 -34.95
CA TYR A 223 0.67 -39.78 -36.22
C TYR A 223 -0.19 -40.33 -37.36
N GLY A 224 0.23 -40.09 -38.59
CA GLY A 224 -0.40 -40.65 -39.79
C GLY A 224 -1.77 -40.05 -40.15
N SER A 225 -2.32 -39.15 -39.35
CA SER A 225 -3.56 -38.50 -39.66
C SER A 225 -3.36 -37.38 -40.69
N THR A 226 -4.29 -37.30 -41.63
CA THR A 226 -4.40 -36.10 -42.46
C THR A 226 -4.92 -34.95 -41.63
N MET A 227 -4.27 -33.80 -41.71
CA MET A 227 -4.80 -32.61 -41.08
C MET A 227 -6.15 -32.25 -41.68
N PRO A 228 -7.24 -32.26 -40.91
CA PRO A 228 -8.44 -31.57 -41.37
C PRO A 228 -7.97 -30.15 -41.61
N ARG A 229 -8.26 -29.58 -42.78
CA ARG A 229 -7.79 -28.29 -43.26
C ARG A 229 -7.64 -27.30 -42.12
N MET A 230 -6.43 -27.12 -41.58
CA MET A 230 -6.11 -26.06 -40.67
C MET A 230 -5.89 -24.80 -41.52
N PRO A 231 -6.86 -23.93 -41.66
CA PRO A 231 -6.74 -22.82 -42.61
C PRO A 231 -5.65 -21.84 -42.16
N LEU A 232 -5.36 -21.77 -40.85
CA LEU A 232 -4.45 -20.77 -40.27
C LEU A 232 -2.97 -20.96 -40.65
N VAL A 233 -2.41 -22.17 -40.50
CA VAL A 233 -0.99 -22.42 -40.75
C VAL A 233 -0.78 -23.05 -42.12
N TYR A 234 -1.53 -24.09 -42.48
CA TYR A 234 -1.36 -24.83 -43.71
C TYR A 234 -1.49 -23.95 -44.99
N ASN A 235 -2.49 -23.05 -45.02
CA ASN A 235 -2.67 -22.15 -46.15
C ASN A 235 -1.52 -21.13 -46.26
N ARG A 236 -0.93 -20.70 -45.15
CA ARG A 236 0.22 -19.79 -45.15
C ARG A 236 1.47 -20.48 -45.66
N ILE A 237 1.67 -21.76 -45.29
CA ILE A 237 2.74 -22.58 -45.84
C ILE A 237 2.58 -22.79 -47.34
N LEU A 238 1.36 -23.07 -47.81
CA LEU A 238 1.09 -23.21 -49.25
C LEU A 238 1.25 -21.89 -50.02
N ALA A 239 1.02 -20.74 -49.36
CA ALA A 239 1.30 -19.43 -49.90
C ALA A 239 2.78 -19.05 -49.91
N GLY A 240 3.67 -19.92 -49.39
CA GLY A 240 5.12 -19.70 -49.40
C GLY A 240 5.70 -19.08 -48.15
N GLU A 241 4.92 -18.91 -47.08
CA GLU A 241 5.48 -18.45 -45.82
C GLU A 241 6.36 -19.53 -45.18
N THR A 242 7.55 -19.17 -44.71
CA THR A 242 8.53 -20.10 -44.12
C THR A 242 8.51 -20.11 -42.59
N ASN A 243 8.03 -19.09 -41.95
CA ASN A 243 7.86 -19.00 -40.50
C ASN A 243 6.77 -17.96 -40.16
N GLY A 244 6.30 -18.02 -38.94
CA GLY A 244 5.36 -17.02 -38.43
C GLY A 244 4.65 -17.46 -37.15
N THR A 245 3.94 -16.52 -36.58
CA THR A 245 3.10 -16.74 -35.40
C THR A 245 1.64 -16.90 -35.81
N PHE A 246 0.85 -17.59 -34.99
CA PHE A 246 -0.58 -17.73 -35.20
C PHE A 246 -1.35 -17.60 -33.89
N TYR A 247 -2.58 -17.12 -34.02
CA TYR A 247 -3.58 -17.09 -32.95
C TYR A 247 -4.93 -17.49 -33.54
N GLY A 248 -5.55 -18.52 -33.00
CA GLY A 248 -6.87 -18.93 -33.46
C GLY A 248 -7.21 -20.37 -33.11
N ARG A 249 -8.38 -20.80 -33.56
CA ARG A 249 -8.82 -22.18 -33.42
C ARG A 249 -8.05 -23.06 -34.37
N GLY A 250 -7.38 -24.07 -33.81
CA GLY A 250 -6.58 -24.96 -34.58
C GLY A 250 -6.33 -26.27 -33.83
N GLY A 251 -6.14 -27.32 -34.63
CA GLY A 251 -5.98 -28.69 -34.11
C GLY A 251 -7.29 -29.47 -34.16
N PRO A 252 -7.19 -30.79 -33.96
CA PRO A 252 -8.33 -31.70 -34.06
C PRO A 252 -9.34 -31.54 -32.91
N ASP A 253 -8.94 -30.92 -31.84
CA ASP A 253 -9.76 -30.65 -30.65
C ASP A 253 -10.50 -29.30 -30.71
N GLY A 254 -10.23 -28.47 -31.73
CA GLY A 254 -10.87 -27.16 -31.91
C GLY A 254 -10.50 -26.10 -30.89
N ALA A 255 -9.48 -26.32 -30.04
CA ALA A 255 -9.04 -25.36 -29.04
C ALA A 255 -8.40 -24.12 -29.70
N THR A 256 -8.58 -22.96 -29.05
CA THR A 256 -7.89 -21.73 -29.46
C THR A 256 -6.44 -21.77 -28.93
N ARG A 257 -5.49 -21.58 -29.84
CA ARG A 257 -4.05 -21.62 -29.53
C ARG A 257 -3.32 -20.37 -29.98
N ILE A 258 -2.29 -20.07 -29.26
CA ILE A 258 -1.24 -19.12 -29.59
C ILE A 258 0.05 -19.90 -29.85
N GLY A 259 0.74 -19.62 -30.95
CA GLY A 259 1.94 -20.37 -31.26
C GLY A 259 2.68 -19.89 -32.49
N SER A 260 3.65 -20.70 -32.92
CA SER A 260 4.54 -20.40 -34.04
C SER A 260 4.68 -21.63 -34.94
N PHE A 261 5.04 -21.40 -36.17
CA PHE A 261 5.39 -22.43 -37.13
C PHE A 261 6.70 -22.08 -37.85
N VAL A 262 7.45 -23.10 -38.22
CA VAL A 262 8.70 -22.96 -38.97
C VAL A 262 8.73 -24.05 -40.04
N MET A 263 9.04 -23.67 -41.28
CA MET A 263 9.19 -24.53 -42.44
C MET A 263 10.64 -24.85 -42.70
N SER A 264 10.95 -26.11 -42.99
CA SER A 264 12.28 -26.53 -43.43
C SER A 264 12.68 -25.93 -44.78
N GLN A 265 13.95 -25.63 -44.90
CA GLN A 265 14.56 -25.19 -46.18
C GLN A 265 15.03 -26.40 -47.02
N SER A 266 15.29 -27.54 -46.38
CA SER A 266 15.85 -28.71 -47.01
C SER A 266 14.81 -29.79 -47.31
N THR A 267 13.69 -29.80 -46.61
CA THR A 267 12.63 -30.79 -46.70
C THR A 267 11.24 -30.16 -46.83
N PRO A 268 10.24 -30.88 -47.40
CA PRO A 268 8.88 -30.33 -47.54
C PRO A 268 8.06 -30.43 -46.23
N PHE A 269 8.72 -30.21 -45.07
CA PHE A 269 8.09 -30.32 -43.75
C PHE A 269 8.13 -29.03 -42.98
N TYR A 270 7.14 -28.85 -42.12
CA TYR A 270 7.09 -27.77 -41.17
C TYR A 270 6.70 -28.27 -39.77
N VAL A 271 7.18 -27.57 -38.76
CA VAL A 271 6.82 -27.78 -37.36
C VAL A 271 5.92 -26.67 -36.89
N THR A 272 4.84 -27.04 -36.21
CA THR A 272 3.92 -26.12 -35.54
C THR A 272 3.98 -26.41 -34.05
N VAL A 273 4.15 -25.36 -33.24
CA VAL A 273 4.11 -25.43 -31.77
C VAL A 273 3.15 -24.39 -31.25
N GLY A 274 2.33 -24.74 -30.28
CA GLY A 274 1.37 -23.81 -29.70
C GLY A 274 0.89 -24.20 -28.31
N TYR A 275 0.49 -23.20 -27.56
CA TYR A 275 -0.14 -23.34 -26.24
C TYR A 275 -1.63 -23.00 -26.31
N ASP A 276 -2.44 -23.69 -25.52
CA ASP A 276 -3.84 -23.37 -25.36
C ASP A 276 -4.01 -21.98 -24.71
N GLU A 277 -4.98 -21.23 -25.20
CA GLU A 277 -5.31 -19.92 -24.62
C GLU A 277 -5.67 -19.99 -23.14
N GLU A 278 -6.37 -21.06 -22.71
CA GLU A 278 -6.70 -21.26 -21.29
C GLU A 278 -5.47 -21.44 -20.40
N TYR A 279 -4.44 -22.14 -20.90
CA TYR A 279 -3.18 -22.28 -20.20
C TYR A 279 -2.51 -20.92 -20.01
N LEU A 280 -2.48 -20.08 -21.04
CA LEU A 280 -1.92 -18.74 -20.93
C LEU A 280 -2.76 -17.84 -20.03
N LYS A 281 -4.09 -17.94 -20.09
CA LYS A 281 -5.00 -17.24 -19.19
C LYS A 281 -4.71 -17.56 -17.73
N SER A 282 -4.49 -18.82 -17.40
CA SER A 282 -4.16 -19.24 -16.03
C SER A 282 -2.88 -18.60 -15.50
N ARG A 283 -1.89 -18.33 -16.36
CA ARG A 283 -0.62 -17.68 -15.99
C ARG A 283 -0.77 -16.19 -15.63
N TYR A 284 -1.66 -15.47 -16.33
CA TYR A 284 -1.82 -14.03 -16.06
C TYR A 284 -3.04 -13.66 -15.21
N MET A 285 -4.04 -14.53 -15.07
CA MET A 285 -5.25 -14.23 -14.27
C MET A 285 -4.93 -14.00 -12.80
N GLY A 286 -3.98 -14.74 -12.22
CA GLY A 286 -3.51 -14.52 -10.86
C GLY A 286 -3.02 -13.09 -10.63
N PHE A 287 -2.30 -12.53 -11.58
CA PHE A 287 -1.83 -11.16 -11.53
C PHE A 287 -2.99 -10.14 -11.57
N PHE A 288 -4.02 -10.38 -12.40
CA PHE A 288 -5.22 -9.54 -12.42
C PHE A 288 -5.99 -9.58 -11.09
N TYR A 289 -6.09 -10.74 -10.44
CA TYR A 289 -6.70 -10.84 -9.11
C TYR A 289 -5.93 -10.02 -8.06
N VAL A 290 -4.60 -10.09 -8.08
CA VAL A 290 -3.76 -9.28 -7.19
C VAL A 290 -3.96 -7.78 -7.44
N LEU A 291 -3.94 -7.35 -8.70
CA LEU A 291 -4.19 -5.95 -9.05
C LEU A 291 -5.58 -5.47 -8.60
N GLY A 292 -6.62 -6.30 -8.81
CA GLY A 292 -7.97 -6.01 -8.35
C GLY A 292 -8.07 -5.88 -6.84
N LEU A 293 -7.41 -6.78 -6.10
CA LEU A 293 -7.33 -6.72 -4.64
C LEU A 293 -6.59 -5.45 -4.17
N CYS A 294 -5.46 -5.14 -4.77
CA CYS A 294 -4.71 -3.92 -4.46
C CYS A 294 -5.56 -2.66 -4.69
N TRP A 295 -6.28 -2.59 -5.81
CA TRP A 295 -7.19 -1.49 -6.08
C TRP A 295 -8.29 -1.37 -5.03
N LEU A 296 -8.92 -2.49 -4.61
CA LEU A 296 -9.95 -2.51 -3.58
C LEU A 296 -9.39 -2.04 -2.23
N VAL A 297 -8.24 -2.56 -1.81
CA VAL A 297 -7.60 -2.21 -0.53
C VAL A 297 -7.22 -0.72 -0.50
N LEU A 298 -6.59 -0.20 -1.56
CA LEU A 298 -6.21 1.20 -1.63
C LEU A 298 -7.43 2.13 -1.63
N THR A 299 -8.48 1.76 -2.35
CA THR A 299 -9.73 2.53 -2.37
C THR A 299 -10.41 2.52 -1.00
N ALA A 300 -10.49 1.36 -0.34
CA ALA A 300 -11.04 1.23 1.01
C ALA A 300 -10.22 2.02 2.04
N ALA A 301 -8.90 1.94 2.00
CA ALA A 301 -8.01 2.70 2.87
C ALA A 301 -8.20 4.21 2.71
N MET A 302 -8.35 4.69 1.49
CA MET A 302 -8.61 6.09 1.21
C MET A 302 -9.98 6.54 1.73
N ILE A 303 -11.02 5.72 1.57
CA ILE A 303 -12.35 6.01 2.13
C ILE A 303 -12.27 6.07 3.66
N ALA A 304 -11.58 5.12 4.29
CA ALA A 304 -11.38 5.10 5.74
C ALA A 304 -10.59 6.34 6.22
N ALA A 305 -9.52 6.71 5.53
CA ALA A 305 -8.73 7.90 5.85
C ALA A 305 -9.57 9.20 5.76
N THR A 306 -10.38 9.32 4.71
CA THR A 306 -11.27 10.48 4.55
C THR A 306 -12.37 10.53 5.61
N ALA A 307 -12.91 9.38 6.00
CA ALA A 307 -13.88 9.28 7.09
C ALA A 307 -13.24 9.66 8.45
N PHE A 308 -12.01 9.20 8.68
CA PHE A 308 -11.24 9.52 9.88
C PHE A 308 -10.94 11.02 9.99
N ILE A 309 -10.44 11.64 8.91
CA ILE A 309 -10.18 13.10 8.87
C ILE A 309 -11.46 13.87 9.19
N ARG A 310 -12.60 13.48 8.60
CA ARG A 310 -13.90 14.11 8.90
C ARG A 310 -14.31 13.97 10.37
N ASN A 311 -14.03 12.83 10.97
CA ASN A 311 -14.33 12.62 12.38
C ASN A 311 -13.47 13.52 13.26
N LEU A 312 -12.19 13.67 12.96
CA LEU A 312 -11.29 14.61 13.64
C LEU A 312 -11.75 16.06 13.51
N GLU A 313 -12.17 16.49 12.31
CA GLU A 313 -12.71 17.82 12.09
C GLU A 313 -13.96 18.10 12.95
N LYS A 314 -14.88 17.11 13.01
CA LYS A 314 -16.09 17.23 13.86
C LYS A 314 -15.75 17.34 15.35
N ILE A 315 -14.80 16.55 15.84
CA ILE A 315 -14.33 16.61 17.23
C ILE A 315 -13.73 17.99 17.50
N SER A 316 -12.83 18.46 16.65
CA SER A 316 -12.20 19.77 16.79
C SER A 316 -13.22 20.94 16.80
N GLN A 317 -14.25 20.86 15.95
CA GLN A 317 -15.32 21.86 15.94
C GLN A 317 -16.16 21.85 17.24
N ARG A 318 -16.48 20.65 17.75
CA ARG A 318 -17.21 20.50 19.03
C ARG A 318 -16.42 21.09 20.19
N THR A 319 -15.14 20.74 20.31
CA THR A 319 -14.26 21.26 21.36
C THR A 319 -14.14 22.80 21.29
N ARG A 320 -14.05 23.40 20.09
CA ARG A 320 -14.05 24.85 19.92
C ARG A 320 -15.35 25.48 20.37
N LEU A 321 -16.49 24.89 20.06
CA LEU A 321 -17.80 25.38 20.48
C LEU A 321 -17.96 25.28 22.00
N GLU A 322 -17.52 24.23 22.64
CA GLU A 322 -17.53 24.03 24.09
C GLU A 322 -16.70 25.14 24.80
N VAL A 323 -15.49 25.41 24.28
CA VAL A 323 -14.64 26.48 24.82
C VAL A 323 -15.30 27.87 24.68
N ILE A 324 -15.93 28.13 23.52
CA ILE A 324 -16.63 29.42 23.32
C ILE A 324 -17.82 29.52 24.25
N ASN A 325 -18.63 28.48 24.38
CA ASN A 325 -19.80 28.46 25.24
C ASN A 325 -19.42 28.63 26.72
N SER A 326 -18.39 27.94 27.20
CA SER A 326 -17.92 28.11 28.58
C SER A 326 -17.43 29.55 28.87
N ALA A 327 -16.72 30.15 27.92
CA ALA A 327 -16.30 31.55 28.06
C ALA A 327 -17.49 32.52 28.09
N VAL A 328 -18.55 32.26 27.31
CA VAL A 328 -19.77 33.07 27.32
C VAL A 328 -20.53 32.92 28.65
N GLU A 329 -20.66 31.68 29.14
CA GLU A 329 -21.31 31.41 30.44
C GLU A 329 -20.57 32.07 31.60
N GLU A 330 -19.24 31.99 31.62
CA GLU A 330 -18.41 32.66 32.63
C GLU A 330 -18.58 34.17 32.60
N ARG A 331 -18.58 34.76 31.40
CA ARG A 331 -18.84 36.22 31.23
C ARG A 331 -20.24 36.62 31.71
N GLN A 332 -21.26 35.82 31.44
CA GLN A 332 -22.63 36.10 31.91
C GLN A 332 -22.72 36.02 33.44
N LYS A 333 -22.05 35.02 34.06
CA LYS A 333 -22.01 34.88 35.53
C LYS A 333 -21.32 36.05 36.19
N ILE A 334 -20.18 36.51 35.68
CA ILE A 334 -19.49 37.71 36.18
C ILE A 334 -20.40 38.92 36.05
N SER A 335 -21.12 39.09 34.94
CA SER A 335 -22.03 40.19 34.73
C SER A 335 -23.22 40.17 35.70
N ALA A 336 -23.78 39.01 36.01
CA ALA A 336 -24.86 38.86 36.98
C ALA A 336 -24.38 39.16 38.41
N ASP A 337 -23.25 38.60 38.83
CA ASP A 337 -22.65 38.84 40.15
C ASP A 337 -22.33 40.36 40.34
N MET A 338 -21.89 41.04 39.27
CA MET A 338 -21.67 42.48 39.27
C MET A 338 -22.98 43.28 39.47
N HIS A 339 -24.02 42.89 38.73
CA HIS A 339 -25.32 43.58 38.81
C HIS A 339 -25.94 43.45 40.21
N ASP A 340 -25.86 42.26 40.81
CA ASP A 340 -26.42 42.00 42.14
C ASP A 340 -25.64 42.71 43.25
N SER A 341 -24.30 42.73 43.19
CA SER A 341 -23.44 43.43 44.17
C SER A 341 -23.65 44.95 44.14
N ILE A 342 -23.59 45.51 42.92
CA ILE A 342 -23.77 47.00 42.74
C ILE A 342 -25.20 47.39 43.03
N GLY A 343 -26.17 46.61 42.58
CA GLY A 343 -27.59 46.86 42.85
C GLY A 343 -27.91 46.89 44.34
N ALA A 344 -27.37 45.89 45.10
CA ALA A 344 -27.54 45.85 46.54
C ALA A 344 -26.89 47.05 47.27
N SER A 345 -25.67 47.42 46.84
CA SER A 345 -24.95 48.55 47.43
C SER A 345 -25.67 49.94 47.15
N LEU A 346 -26.16 50.11 45.94
CA LEU A 346 -26.96 51.29 45.57
C LEU A 346 -28.32 51.34 46.28
N ALA A 347 -29.01 50.18 46.36
CA ALA A 347 -30.29 50.11 47.09
C ALA A 347 -30.12 50.40 48.57
N THR A 348 -29.03 49.96 49.19
CA THR A 348 -28.69 50.29 50.59
C THR A 348 -28.39 51.77 50.77
N LEU A 349 -27.72 52.40 49.81
CA LEU A 349 -27.47 53.84 49.82
C LEU A 349 -28.79 54.63 49.73
N LEU A 350 -29.66 54.29 48.79
CA LEU A 350 -30.98 54.90 48.61
C LEU A 350 -31.84 54.73 49.84
N ALA A 351 -31.91 53.55 50.44
CA ALA A 351 -32.66 53.29 51.66
C ALA A 351 -32.16 54.18 52.85
N SER A 352 -30.86 54.31 52.95
CA SER A 352 -30.25 55.14 54.01
C SER A 352 -30.47 56.64 53.80
N MET A 353 -30.62 57.11 52.57
CA MET A 353 -30.97 58.52 52.25
C MET A 353 -32.41 58.82 52.55
N THR A 354 -33.32 57.86 52.62
CA THR A 354 -34.75 58.06 52.89
C THR A 354 -35.12 57.93 54.36
N THR A 355 -34.32 57.17 55.15
CA THR A 355 -34.65 56.86 56.56
C THR A 355 -33.84 57.58 57.59
N GLU A 356 -32.68 58.17 57.27
CA GLU A 356 -31.79 58.89 58.16
C GLU A 356 -31.43 60.26 57.58
N ASN A 357 -31.33 61.25 58.44
CA ASN A 357 -30.88 62.65 58.05
C ASN A 357 -29.35 62.62 57.84
N ILE A 358 -28.89 61.95 56.70
CA ILE A 358 -27.49 61.76 56.41
C ILE A 358 -26.87 63.01 55.84
N GLY A 359 -25.77 63.44 56.40
CA GLY A 359 -25.04 64.63 55.93
C GLY A 359 -24.41 64.41 54.55
N MET A 360 -24.24 65.42 53.72
CA MET A 360 -23.67 65.38 52.37
C MET A 360 -22.26 64.73 52.37
N ALA A 361 -21.52 64.83 53.47
CA ALA A 361 -20.19 64.16 53.62
C ALA A 361 -20.27 62.61 53.65
N ASP A 362 -21.32 62.10 54.31
CA ASP A 362 -21.53 60.63 54.39
C ASP A 362 -22.04 60.06 53.06
N ILE A 363 -22.85 60.80 52.34
CA ILE A 363 -23.28 60.42 50.98
C ILE A 363 -22.06 60.34 50.04
N LYS A 364 -21.22 61.38 50.03
CA LYS A 364 -19.98 61.40 49.23
C LYS A 364 -19.07 60.21 49.57
N ARG A 365 -18.89 59.87 50.84
CA ARG A 365 -18.09 58.74 51.28
C ARG A 365 -18.67 57.43 50.76
N ARG A 366 -19.97 57.14 50.91
CA ARG A 366 -20.63 55.90 50.46
C ARG A 366 -20.64 55.75 48.93
N VAL A 367 -20.87 56.87 48.20
CA VAL A 367 -20.74 56.90 46.74
C VAL A 367 -19.28 56.57 46.32
N GLY A 368 -18.31 57.12 47.04
CA GLY A 368 -16.90 56.83 46.83
C GLY A 368 -16.56 55.32 47.04
N GLU A 369 -17.17 54.75 48.09
CA GLU A 369 -17.01 53.28 48.39
C GLU A 369 -17.63 52.45 47.27
N ILE A 370 -18.83 52.73 46.76
CA ILE A 370 -19.48 52.04 45.65
C ILE A 370 -18.69 52.20 44.34
N LEU A 371 -18.20 53.43 44.06
CA LEU A 371 -17.36 53.70 42.91
C LEU A 371 -16.03 52.92 42.97
N MET A 372 -15.47 52.77 44.16
CA MET A 372 -14.26 51.96 44.37
C MET A 372 -14.54 50.49 44.19
N GLU A 373 -15.69 49.99 44.69
CA GLU A 373 -16.14 48.61 44.48
C GLU A 373 -16.42 48.34 43.01
N LEU A 374 -17.03 49.29 42.27
CA LEU A 374 -17.28 49.17 40.83
C LEU A 374 -15.97 49.17 40.02
N ARG A 375 -15.06 50.12 40.27
CA ARG A 375 -13.71 50.10 39.66
C ARG A 375 -12.96 48.83 39.98
N PHE A 376 -13.10 48.35 41.19
CA PHE A 376 -12.47 47.14 41.64
C PHE A 376 -12.99 45.90 40.89
N LEU A 377 -14.31 45.78 40.68
CA LEU A 377 -14.92 44.68 39.92
C LEU A 377 -14.53 44.71 38.43
N VAL A 378 -14.44 45.91 37.83
CA VAL A 378 -13.99 46.07 36.44
C VAL A 378 -12.50 45.72 36.28
N ASP A 379 -11.66 46.16 37.24
CA ASP A 379 -10.22 45.94 37.20
C ASP A 379 -9.83 44.48 37.59
N SER A 380 -10.71 43.76 38.29
CA SER A 380 -10.48 42.34 38.63
C SER A 380 -10.80 41.38 37.51
N ALA A 381 -11.35 41.86 36.39
CA ALA A 381 -11.49 41.10 35.16
C ALA A 381 -10.14 40.88 34.41
N GLU A 382 -9.03 41.52 34.84
CA GLU A 382 -7.69 41.15 34.40
C GLU A 382 -7.17 39.97 35.25
N PRO A 383 -6.84 38.84 34.64
CA PRO A 383 -6.37 37.67 35.37
C PRO A 383 -4.94 37.90 35.85
N ASP A 384 -4.75 38.20 37.13
CA ASP A 384 -3.42 38.16 37.80
C ASP A 384 -2.87 36.71 37.96
N GLY A 385 -3.51 35.74 37.30
CA GLY A 385 -3.02 34.36 37.13
C GLY A 385 -2.74 33.54 38.39
N GLY A 386 -3.15 34.03 39.60
CA GLY A 386 -2.82 33.33 40.85
C GLY A 386 -1.41 33.58 41.40
N ASP A 387 -0.62 34.45 40.78
CA ASP A 387 0.74 34.80 41.27
C ASP A 387 0.67 35.80 42.43
N LEU A 388 1.09 35.38 43.65
CA LEU A 388 1.14 36.23 44.84
C LEU A 388 2.10 37.41 44.70
N ASN A 389 3.20 37.25 43.95
CA ASN A 389 4.14 38.35 43.72
C ASN A 389 3.52 39.45 42.87
N ALA A 390 2.75 39.06 41.85
CA ALA A 390 1.99 39.99 41.03
C ALA A 390 0.90 40.71 41.84
N ILE A 391 0.19 39.99 42.73
CA ILE A 391 -0.80 40.57 43.64
C ILE A 391 -0.19 41.61 44.55
N LEU A 392 0.90 41.30 45.24
CA LEU A 392 1.60 42.19 46.15
C LEU A 392 2.15 43.42 45.45
N SER A 393 2.70 43.24 44.24
CA SER A 393 3.17 44.35 43.39
C SER A 393 2.02 45.28 43.00
N ASN A 394 0.88 44.76 42.63
CA ASN A 394 -0.31 45.49 42.25
C ASN A 394 -0.88 46.28 43.44
N VAL A 395 -0.98 45.65 44.63
CA VAL A 395 -1.46 46.31 45.86
C VAL A 395 -0.51 47.44 46.26
N ARG A 396 0.81 47.24 46.20
CA ARG A 396 1.81 48.28 46.48
C ARG A 396 1.66 49.47 45.54
N HIS A 397 1.54 49.22 44.25
CA HIS A 397 1.42 50.26 43.26
C HIS A 397 0.15 51.10 43.46
N ARG A 398 -0.97 50.47 43.86
CA ARG A 398 -2.26 51.16 44.05
C ARG A 398 -2.40 51.90 45.36
N MET A 399 -1.90 51.34 46.46
CA MET A 399 -2.12 51.88 47.81
C MET A 399 -0.91 52.66 48.33
N GLY A 400 0.29 52.36 47.85
CA GLY A 400 1.53 52.94 48.38
C GLY A 400 1.55 54.46 48.24
N GLY A 401 1.27 55.01 47.06
CA GLY A 401 1.27 56.44 46.86
C GLY A 401 0.22 57.20 47.70
N GLY A 402 -0.94 56.57 47.93
CA GLY A 402 -2.01 57.19 48.77
C GLY A 402 -1.62 57.22 50.24
N ILE A 403 -0.96 56.22 50.76
CA ILE A 403 -0.47 56.11 52.15
C ILE A 403 0.66 57.11 52.40
N GLU A 404 1.59 57.25 51.48
CA GLU A 404 2.69 58.23 51.56
C GLU A 404 2.21 59.66 51.45
N LEU A 405 1.25 59.95 50.59
CA LEU A 405 0.60 61.28 50.51
C LEU A 405 -0.16 61.64 51.77
N ALA A 406 -0.66 60.66 52.52
CA ALA A 406 -1.30 60.91 53.84
C ALA A 406 -0.27 61.12 54.97
N GLY A 407 1.02 61.17 54.67
CA GLY A 407 2.10 61.39 55.61
C GLY A 407 2.51 60.17 56.46
N ILE A 408 2.11 58.97 56.00
CA ILE A 408 2.45 57.71 56.66
C ILE A 408 3.65 57.10 55.96
N THR A 409 4.73 56.78 56.64
CA THR A 409 5.91 56.11 56.07
C THR A 409 5.60 54.64 55.86
N LEU A 410 5.50 54.23 54.58
CA LEU A 410 5.23 52.82 54.24
C LEU A 410 6.54 52.01 54.07
N ARG A 411 6.74 51.00 54.89
CA ARG A 411 7.82 50.03 54.74
C ARG A 411 7.28 48.79 54.07
N TRP A 412 7.84 48.42 52.89
CA TRP A 412 7.41 47.25 52.15
C TRP A 412 8.52 46.22 52.05
N GLN A 413 8.36 45.09 52.75
CA GLN A 413 9.34 43.98 52.82
C GLN A 413 8.67 42.69 52.33
N ALA A 414 8.60 42.51 51.04
CA ALA A 414 8.10 41.30 50.41
C ALA A 414 9.27 40.60 49.69
N GLY A 415 9.65 39.40 50.17
CA GLY A 415 10.57 38.50 49.46
C GLY A 415 9.88 37.82 48.27
N THR A 416 10.65 37.12 47.42
CA THR A 416 10.07 36.29 46.37
C THR A 416 9.29 35.15 46.98
N LEU A 417 8.00 35.05 46.72
CA LEU A 417 7.13 33.98 47.21
C LEU A 417 7.02 32.85 46.22
N PRO A 418 6.91 31.57 46.66
CA PRO A 418 6.68 30.45 45.78
C PRO A 418 5.26 30.52 45.16
N GLU A 419 5.11 29.89 44.01
CA GLU A 419 3.77 29.60 43.46
C GLU A 419 3.02 28.66 44.41
N ILE A 420 1.75 29.00 44.72
CA ILE A 420 0.88 28.14 45.53
C ILE A 420 0.06 27.25 44.55
N PRO A 421 0.33 25.92 44.51
CA PRO A 421 -0.44 25.00 43.64
C PRO A 421 -1.95 25.05 43.99
N GLY A 422 -2.79 25.24 42.99
CA GLY A 422 -4.24 25.27 43.15
C GLY A 422 -4.80 26.63 43.59
N LEU A 423 -3.98 27.71 43.69
CA LEU A 423 -4.47 29.07 43.90
C LEU A 423 -5.22 29.56 42.66
N THR A 424 -6.51 29.74 42.78
CA THR A 424 -7.37 30.19 41.66
C THR A 424 -7.30 31.71 41.46
N ALA A 425 -7.72 32.19 40.28
CA ALA A 425 -7.89 33.64 40.06
C ALA A 425 -8.85 34.26 41.07
N ARG A 426 -9.86 33.54 41.56
CA ARG A 426 -10.79 33.95 42.60
C ARG A 426 -10.09 34.11 43.96
N ASP A 427 -9.19 33.20 44.29
CA ASP A 427 -8.39 33.27 45.53
C ASP A 427 -7.43 34.46 45.47
N ALA A 428 -6.79 34.68 44.33
CA ALA A 428 -5.94 35.84 44.06
C ALA A 428 -6.68 37.16 44.31
N LEU A 429 -7.86 37.24 43.77
CA LEU A 429 -8.75 38.37 44.00
C LEU A 429 -9.11 38.57 45.49
N THR A 430 -9.46 37.46 46.16
CA THR A 430 -9.80 37.46 47.58
C THR A 430 -8.64 37.96 48.45
N ILE A 431 -7.42 37.51 48.18
CA ILE A 431 -6.20 37.96 48.87
C ILE A 431 -5.93 39.43 48.64
N LYS A 432 -6.04 39.89 47.38
CA LYS A 432 -5.90 41.31 47.00
C LYS A 432 -6.86 42.19 47.79
N LEU A 433 -8.13 41.75 47.90
CA LEU A 433 -9.19 42.47 48.68
C LEU A 433 -8.85 42.57 50.16
N ILE A 434 -8.39 41.50 50.77
CA ILE A 434 -8.01 41.51 52.18
C ILE A 434 -6.86 42.47 52.45
N LEU A 435 -5.85 42.49 51.59
CA LEU A 435 -4.69 43.39 51.74
C LEU A 435 -5.08 44.85 51.52
N MET A 436 -5.92 45.15 50.52
CA MET A 436 -6.40 46.50 50.28
C MET A 436 -7.25 47.01 51.43
N GLU A 437 -8.14 46.20 51.99
CA GLU A 437 -8.95 46.58 53.16
C GLU A 437 -8.06 46.83 54.39
N ALA A 438 -7.04 45.97 54.62
CA ALA A 438 -6.09 46.19 55.72
C ALA A 438 -5.36 47.54 55.56
N LEU A 439 -4.85 47.84 54.35
CA LEU A 439 -4.13 49.08 54.07
C LEU A 439 -5.09 50.32 54.09
N SER A 440 -6.33 50.13 53.68
CA SER A 440 -7.38 51.16 53.80
C SER A 440 -7.67 51.50 55.26
N ASN A 441 -7.71 50.52 56.14
CA ASN A 441 -7.86 50.70 57.56
C ASN A 441 -6.70 51.51 58.15
N VAL A 442 -5.48 51.24 57.70
CA VAL A 442 -4.28 52.00 58.08
C VAL A 442 -4.50 53.51 57.66
N LEU A 443 -4.84 53.69 56.41
CA LEU A 443 -5.00 55.05 55.85
C LEU A 443 -6.11 55.92 56.54
N HIS A 444 -7.24 55.28 56.83
CA HIS A 444 -8.42 56.07 57.30
C HIS A 444 -8.65 56.04 58.84
N HIS A 445 -8.16 54.98 59.51
CA HIS A 445 -8.56 54.73 60.89
C HIS A 445 -7.39 54.68 61.89
N SER A 446 -6.16 54.35 61.44
CA SER A 446 -5.08 54.14 62.39
C SER A 446 -4.47 55.35 63.01
N LYS A 447 -4.44 56.49 62.30
CA LYS A 447 -3.66 57.73 62.68
C LYS A 447 -2.14 57.32 62.88
N ALA A 448 -1.67 56.36 62.18
CA ALA A 448 -0.31 55.86 62.27
C ALA A 448 0.68 56.85 61.65
N LYS A 449 1.96 56.77 62.09
CA LYS A 449 3.09 57.45 61.47
C LYS A 449 3.84 56.53 60.53
N THR A 450 3.81 55.25 60.87
CA THR A 450 4.47 54.18 60.06
C THR A 450 3.53 53.03 59.85
N ALA A 451 3.62 52.45 58.64
CA ALA A 451 2.99 51.19 58.31
C ALA A 451 4.03 50.23 57.67
N ALA A 452 3.88 48.95 57.89
CA ALA A 452 4.76 47.95 57.33
C ALA A 452 3.94 46.83 56.68
N VAL A 453 4.32 46.45 55.46
CA VAL A 453 3.84 45.24 54.82
C VAL A 453 4.99 44.25 54.72
N THR A 454 4.81 43.07 55.30
CA THR A 454 5.78 41.98 55.24
C THR A 454 5.17 40.77 54.58
N ALA A 455 5.93 40.13 53.69
CA ALA A 455 5.53 38.84 53.06
C ALA A 455 6.71 37.89 53.05
N ARG A 456 6.52 36.69 53.60
CA ARG A 456 7.58 35.66 53.67
C ARG A 456 7.01 34.27 53.52
N TYR A 457 7.79 33.38 52.95
CA TYR A 457 7.52 31.95 52.96
C TYR A 457 8.27 31.28 54.10
N ASP A 458 7.57 30.45 54.83
CA ASP A 458 8.14 29.63 55.90
C ASP A 458 8.11 28.15 55.45
N ALA A 459 9.29 27.59 55.16
CA ALA A 459 9.43 26.22 54.67
C ALA A 459 9.07 25.18 55.75
N GLN A 460 9.24 25.47 57.04
CA GLN A 460 8.89 24.53 58.13
C GLN A 460 7.35 24.49 58.33
N ALA A 461 6.70 25.59 58.21
CA ALA A 461 5.24 25.66 58.28
C ALA A 461 4.55 25.30 56.97
N SER A 462 5.29 25.20 55.86
CA SER A 462 4.76 25.07 54.50
C SER A 462 3.67 26.13 54.22
N ALA A 463 3.93 27.37 54.59
CA ALA A 463 2.95 28.44 54.50
C ALA A 463 3.58 29.80 54.10
N VAL A 464 2.80 30.60 53.42
CA VAL A 464 3.11 32.01 53.15
C VAL A 464 2.42 32.87 54.19
N PHE A 465 3.18 33.76 54.84
CA PHE A 465 2.69 34.73 55.78
C PHE A 465 2.77 36.13 55.17
N ILE A 466 1.64 36.84 55.13
CA ILE A 466 1.56 38.25 54.72
C ILE A 466 0.99 39.05 55.87
N ALA A 467 1.68 40.07 56.33
CA ALA A 467 1.19 40.90 57.42
C ALA A 467 1.22 42.40 57.06
N VAL A 468 0.21 43.10 57.51
CA VAL A 468 0.08 44.57 57.48
C VAL A 468 0.09 45.05 58.93
N GLU A 469 1.03 45.88 59.27
CA GLU A 469 1.25 46.40 60.64
C GLU A 469 1.22 47.94 60.61
N ASP A 470 0.68 48.58 61.65
CA ASP A 470 0.73 50.02 61.88
C ASP A 470 1.03 50.37 63.33
N ASP A 471 1.63 51.53 63.55
CA ASP A 471 1.96 52.08 64.88
C ASP A 471 0.87 53.09 65.42
N GLY A 472 -0.36 52.93 64.91
CA GLY A 472 -1.43 53.82 65.19
C GLY A 472 -2.13 53.66 66.56
N VAL A 473 -3.34 54.16 66.64
CA VAL A 473 -4.13 54.16 67.89
C VAL A 473 -4.62 52.79 68.34
N GLY A 474 -4.59 51.79 67.42
CA GLY A 474 -5.10 50.49 67.69
C GLY A 474 -6.57 50.45 68.16
N PHE A 475 -7.05 49.23 68.42
CA PHE A 475 -8.42 49.00 68.90
C PHE A 475 -8.45 47.73 69.81
N ILE A 476 -9.55 47.57 70.57
CA ILE A 476 -9.73 46.39 71.43
C ILE A 476 -10.24 45.25 70.54
N ALA A 477 -9.40 44.24 70.28
CA ALA A 477 -9.68 43.12 69.38
C ALA A 477 -10.92 42.30 69.84
N ALA A 478 -11.18 42.21 71.16
CA ALA A 478 -12.32 41.48 71.71
C ALA A 478 -13.67 42.13 71.37
N ASN A 479 -13.70 43.49 71.14
CA ASN A 479 -14.88 44.24 70.75
C ASN A 479 -15.00 44.41 69.22
N ALA A 480 -14.12 43.76 68.44
CA ALA A 480 -14.04 43.92 66.99
C ALA A 480 -15.34 43.47 66.24
N THR A 481 -16.21 42.72 66.90
CA THR A 481 -17.54 42.34 66.34
C THR A 481 -18.52 43.54 66.30
N ALA A 482 -18.30 44.59 67.12
CA ALA A 482 -19.10 45.85 67.11
C ALA A 482 -18.44 46.98 66.32
N ALA A 483 -17.19 46.84 65.92
CA ALA A 483 -16.32 47.93 65.45
C ALA A 483 -16.12 48.01 63.93
N GLY A 484 -16.95 47.42 63.11
CA GLY A 484 -16.89 47.70 61.67
C GLY A 484 -16.98 46.51 60.75
N ARG A 485 -17.68 46.72 59.65
CA ARG A 485 -17.90 45.67 58.60
C ARG A 485 -16.60 45.15 57.95
N GLY A 486 -15.53 45.94 57.95
CA GLY A 486 -14.25 45.55 57.29
C GLY A 486 -13.58 44.32 57.86
N ILE A 487 -13.48 44.21 59.21
CA ILE A 487 -12.85 43.07 59.90
C ILE A 487 -13.68 41.78 59.68
N SER A 488 -15.03 41.91 59.79
CA SER A 488 -15.92 40.79 59.56
C SER A 488 -15.82 40.28 58.10
N ASN A 489 -15.72 41.21 57.13
CA ASN A 489 -15.54 40.88 55.73
C ASN A 489 -14.21 40.21 55.43
N MET A 490 -13.10 40.68 56.01
CA MET A 490 -11.81 40.04 55.86
C MET A 490 -11.81 38.61 56.37
N ARG A 491 -12.44 38.31 57.51
CA ARG A 491 -12.58 36.95 58.06
C ARG A 491 -13.41 36.03 57.15
N LYS A 492 -14.55 36.52 56.64
CA LYS A 492 -15.41 35.78 55.69
C LYS A 492 -14.68 35.46 54.38
N ARG A 493 -13.97 36.47 53.86
CA ARG A 493 -13.20 36.32 52.62
C ARG A 493 -12.05 35.32 52.81
N THR A 494 -11.33 35.36 53.92
CA THR A 494 -10.24 34.41 54.21
C THR A 494 -10.76 32.98 54.25
N ALA A 495 -11.97 32.74 54.81
CA ALA A 495 -12.58 31.41 54.88
C ALA A 495 -13.00 30.87 53.48
N SER A 496 -13.11 31.71 52.46
CA SER A 496 -13.46 31.31 51.09
C SER A 496 -12.27 30.98 50.19
N ILE A 497 -11.03 31.08 50.66
CA ILE A 497 -9.81 30.74 49.93
C ILE A 497 -9.70 29.22 49.80
N SER A 498 -9.65 28.72 48.55
CA SER A 498 -9.70 27.27 48.25
C SER A 498 -8.51 26.49 48.77
N THR A 499 -7.33 27.09 48.81
CA THR A 499 -6.08 26.47 49.32
C THR A 499 -5.97 26.51 50.84
N GLY A 500 -6.94 27.07 51.53
CA GLY A 500 -6.94 27.28 52.98
C GLY A 500 -6.21 28.56 53.40
N GLY A 501 -6.92 29.45 54.07
CA GLY A 501 -6.35 30.68 54.61
C GLY A 501 -6.76 30.86 56.06
N ARG A 502 -5.86 31.46 56.84
CA ARG A 502 -6.13 31.91 58.21
C ARG A 502 -5.80 33.38 58.36
N ILE A 503 -6.61 34.10 59.09
CA ILE A 503 -6.35 35.51 59.39
C ILE A 503 -6.26 35.69 60.91
N ALA A 504 -5.18 36.28 61.36
CA ALA A 504 -5.01 36.71 62.75
C ALA A 504 -5.00 38.23 62.79
N ILE A 505 -5.67 38.80 63.79
CA ILE A 505 -5.80 40.24 63.97
C ILE A 505 -5.43 40.53 65.43
N ASP A 506 -4.27 41.16 65.60
CA ASP A 506 -3.75 41.58 66.88
C ASP A 506 -3.76 43.11 66.94
N SER A 507 -4.41 43.68 67.96
CA SER A 507 -4.44 45.10 68.17
C SER A 507 -4.68 45.43 69.67
N SER A 508 -4.04 46.45 70.09
CA SER A 508 -4.23 46.94 71.45
C SER A 508 -4.29 48.48 71.45
N PRO A 509 -5.07 49.11 72.36
CA PRO A 509 -5.14 50.55 72.45
C PRO A 509 -3.75 51.17 72.64
N ARG A 510 -3.39 52.13 71.79
CA ARG A 510 -2.09 52.83 71.69
C ARG A 510 -0.91 51.94 71.33
N GLY A 511 -1.15 50.70 70.94
CA GLY A 511 -0.10 49.71 70.54
C GLY A 511 -0.10 49.40 69.09
N GLY A 512 -0.90 50.10 68.25
CA GLY A 512 -1.05 49.80 66.82
C GLY A 512 -1.88 48.58 66.51
N SER A 513 -1.90 48.19 65.25
CA SER A 513 -2.55 46.95 64.82
C SER A 513 -1.69 46.12 63.88
N ARG A 514 -1.91 44.82 63.90
CA ARG A 514 -1.28 43.83 63.01
C ARG A 514 -2.37 42.90 62.46
N ILE A 515 -2.49 42.84 61.13
CA ILE A 515 -3.35 41.92 60.41
C ILE A 515 -2.43 40.96 59.65
N SER A 516 -2.48 39.69 59.97
CA SER A 516 -1.66 38.66 59.32
C SER A 516 -2.53 37.63 58.64
N LEU A 517 -2.21 37.35 57.37
CA LEU A 517 -2.81 36.32 56.52
C LEU A 517 -1.81 35.19 56.35
N GLU A 518 -2.22 34.00 56.72
CA GLU A 518 -1.50 32.76 56.51
C GLU A 518 -2.16 31.96 55.38
N LEU A 519 -1.37 31.54 54.37
CA LEU A 519 -1.81 30.76 53.23
C LEU A 519 -1.02 29.44 53.21
N THR A 520 -1.71 28.32 53.19
CA THR A 520 -1.05 27.00 53.15
C THR A 520 -0.50 26.75 51.75
N VAL A 521 0.75 26.29 51.65
CA VAL A 521 1.36 25.86 50.41
C VAL A 521 1.30 24.31 50.37
N PRO A 522 0.43 23.69 49.57
CA PRO A 522 0.40 22.26 49.47
C PRO A 522 1.76 21.70 49.01
N ALA A 523 2.21 20.56 49.56
CA ALA A 523 3.39 19.86 49.05
C ALA A 523 3.17 19.55 47.56
N LYS A 524 4.16 19.87 46.73
CA LYS A 524 4.11 19.57 45.30
C LYS A 524 4.05 18.04 45.18
N ASP A 525 2.92 17.49 44.76
CA ASP A 525 2.81 16.06 44.50
C ASP A 525 3.92 15.65 43.53
N ALA A 526 4.81 14.77 43.97
CA ALA A 526 5.91 14.21 43.18
C ALA A 526 5.39 13.17 42.16
N ARG A 527 4.31 13.51 41.47
CA ARG A 527 3.77 12.70 40.36
C ARG A 527 3.32 13.61 39.21
N GLN A 528 4.28 13.97 38.37
CA GLN A 528 4.12 14.13 36.92
C GLN A 528 5.44 13.83 36.23
#